data_45ae0bc8e6fe813f292bebbbe762550d
#
_entry.id   45ae0bc8e6fe813f292bebbbe762550d
#
_cell.length_a   1.000
_cell.length_b   1.000
_cell.length_c   1.000
_cell.angle_alpha   90.00
_cell.angle_beta   90.00
_cell.angle_gamma   90.00
#
_symmetry.space_group_name_H-M   'P 1'
#
loop_
_entity.id
_entity.type
_entity.pdbx_description
1 polymer ?
#
loop_
_entity_poly.entity_id
_entity_poly.type
_entity_poly.pdbx_seq_one_letter_code
_entity_poly.pdbx_strand_id
1 'polypeptide(L)'
;MKHLLITILFLILFTTPLFGQPNETGLLFTWKNGSSYKGEWKDGKMHGQGKFTYGKGRGEEYVGEFKGGYRNGQGKYFWSNGDKYEGEFKDDKPNGQGTYTWSDGRKYVGEFKYGRENGQGTWSSNKGEKYSGEWKNGKKYGQGKLTFSNGEKYVGEFKDGEYDGKGKHTSPNGSEY
;
A
#
# COMPACT_ATOMS: atom_id res chain seq x y z
N MET A 1 -25.08 47.29 30.83
CA MET A 1 -25.30 45.97 30.17
C MET A 1 -23.95 45.26 30.11
N LYS A 2 -23.75 44.24 30.96
CA LYS A 2 -22.51 43.47 31.03
C LYS A 2 -22.72 42.19 30.25
N HIS A 3 -21.97 41.99 29.18
CA HIS A 3 -21.96 40.74 28.44
C HIS A 3 -21.17 39.68 29.24
N LEU A 4 -21.87 38.64 29.65
CA LEU A 4 -21.31 37.48 30.31
C LEU A 4 -20.81 36.51 29.22
N LEU A 5 -19.48 36.43 29.04
CA LEU A 5 -18.85 35.39 28.22
C LEU A 5 -18.88 34.08 29.02
N ILE A 6 -19.71 33.15 28.58
CA ILE A 6 -19.72 31.80 29.10
C ILE A 6 -18.62 31.01 28.38
N THR A 7 -17.46 30.84 29.03
CA THR A 7 -16.41 29.92 28.59
C THR A 7 -16.82 28.51 28.98
N ILE A 8 -17.29 27.72 28.02
CA ILE A 8 -17.59 26.29 28.26
C ILE A 8 -16.24 25.53 28.28
N LEU A 9 -15.77 25.29 29.48
CA LEU A 9 -14.61 24.41 29.72
C LEU A 9 -15.09 22.96 29.61
N PHE A 10 -14.81 22.31 28.49
CA PHE A 10 -15.01 20.84 28.36
C PHE A 10 -13.98 20.12 29.22
N LEU A 11 -14.38 19.79 30.44
CA LEU A 11 -13.65 18.89 31.31
C LEU A 11 -13.90 17.45 30.80
N ILE A 12 -12.99 16.91 30.00
CA ILE A 12 -13.04 15.48 29.64
C ILE A 12 -12.60 14.68 30.84
N LEU A 13 -13.55 14.25 31.65
CA LEU A 13 -13.35 13.21 32.66
C LEU A 13 -13.07 11.90 31.94
N PHE A 14 -11.87 11.34 32.12
CA PHE A 14 -11.56 9.97 31.75
C PHE A 14 -12.35 9.02 32.66
N THR A 15 -13.59 8.72 32.30
CA THR A 15 -14.32 7.58 32.83
C THR A 15 -13.99 6.38 31.95
N THR A 16 -13.55 5.28 32.57
CA THR A 16 -13.35 3.98 31.93
C THR A 16 -14.57 3.62 31.09
N PRO A 17 -14.39 3.19 29.81
CA PRO A 17 -15.54 2.90 28.96
C PRO A 17 -16.28 1.69 29.48
N LEU A 18 -17.52 1.89 29.92
CA LEU A 18 -18.51 0.84 30.14
C LEU A 18 -18.93 0.32 28.77
N PHE A 19 -19.09 -0.97 28.63
CA PHE A 19 -19.45 -1.74 27.46
C PHE A 19 -20.40 -1.03 26.44
N GLY A 20 -20.03 -1.03 25.15
CA GLY A 20 -20.94 -0.81 24.05
C GLY A 20 -21.07 0.62 23.56
N GLN A 21 -19.95 1.34 23.25
CA GLN A 21 -20.03 2.60 22.54
C GLN A 21 -20.42 2.39 21.06
N PRO A 22 -21.36 3.18 20.50
CA PRO A 22 -21.66 3.14 19.07
C PRO A 22 -20.40 3.46 18.27
N ASN A 23 -20.30 2.91 17.06
CA ASN A 23 -19.21 3.22 16.12
C ASN A 23 -19.20 4.73 15.86
N GLU A 24 -18.21 5.43 16.41
CA GLU A 24 -18.05 6.87 16.16
C GLU A 24 -17.38 7.05 14.81
N THR A 25 -18.06 7.73 13.88
CA THR A 25 -17.57 7.99 12.53
C THR A 25 -17.10 9.43 12.38
N GLY A 26 -15.99 9.63 11.69
CA GLY A 26 -15.53 10.97 11.29
C GLY A 26 -14.81 11.79 12.37
N LEU A 27 -14.57 11.24 13.57
CA LEU A 27 -13.79 11.93 14.59
C LEU A 27 -12.32 12.06 14.16
N LEU A 28 -11.81 13.30 14.28
CA LEU A 28 -10.38 13.58 14.12
C LEU A 28 -9.67 13.42 15.47
N PHE A 29 -8.78 12.48 15.56
CA PHE A 29 -7.87 12.32 16.69
C PHE A 29 -6.45 12.68 16.29
N THR A 30 -5.73 13.44 17.13
CA THR A 30 -4.34 13.82 16.89
C THR A 30 -3.45 13.42 18.07
N TRP A 31 -2.40 12.66 17.80
CA TRP A 31 -1.41 12.26 18.81
C TRP A 31 -0.35 13.34 19.03
N LYS A 32 0.34 13.30 20.17
CA LYS A 32 1.42 14.23 20.52
C LYS A 32 2.58 14.27 19.51
N ASN A 33 2.79 13.21 18.74
CA ASN A 33 3.79 13.15 17.68
C ASN A 33 3.34 13.83 16.38
N GLY A 34 2.12 14.41 16.34
CA GLY A 34 1.54 15.07 15.17
C GLY A 34 0.87 14.13 14.18
N SER A 35 0.86 12.81 14.43
CA SER A 35 0.03 11.90 13.63
C SER A 35 -1.44 12.16 13.90
N SER A 36 -2.29 11.92 12.90
CA SER A 36 -3.74 12.07 13.07
C SER A 36 -4.50 10.92 12.39
N TYR A 37 -5.66 10.62 12.94
CA TYR A 37 -6.61 9.68 12.34
C TYR A 37 -7.99 10.30 12.27
N LYS A 38 -8.64 10.16 11.13
CA LYS A 38 -10.04 10.53 10.90
C LYS A 38 -10.76 9.34 10.31
N GLY A 39 -11.69 8.74 11.05
CA GLY A 39 -12.39 7.54 10.60
C GLY A 39 -13.24 6.92 11.69
N GLU A 40 -13.54 5.65 11.49
CA GLU A 40 -14.36 4.87 12.40
C GLU A 40 -13.52 4.32 13.57
N TRP A 41 -14.14 4.24 14.74
CA TRP A 41 -13.54 3.69 15.95
C TRP A 41 -14.40 2.56 16.50
N LYS A 42 -13.74 1.54 17.01
CA LYS A 42 -14.39 0.44 17.73
C LYS A 42 -13.51 0.00 18.90
N ASP A 43 -14.09 -0.06 20.11
CA ASP A 43 -13.39 -0.46 21.34
C ASP A 43 -12.06 0.32 21.55
N GLY A 44 -12.08 1.64 21.28
CA GLY A 44 -10.92 2.53 21.40
C GLY A 44 -9.81 2.32 20.37
N LYS A 45 -10.08 1.57 19.30
CA LYS A 45 -9.13 1.27 18.21
C LYS A 45 -9.66 1.77 16.88
N MET A 46 -8.76 2.20 15.99
CA MET A 46 -9.08 2.49 14.59
C MET A 46 -9.76 1.27 13.97
N HIS A 47 -10.89 1.48 13.31
CA HIS A 47 -11.70 0.43 12.72
C HIS A 47 -12.43 0.95 11.48
N GLY A 48 -12.96 0.03 10.61
CA GLY A 48 -13.71 0.43 9.43
C GLY A 48 -12.93 1.34 8.50
N GLN A 49 -13.60 2.30 7.88
CA GLN A 49 -12.97 3.24 6.96
C GLN A 49 -12.31 4.41 7.69
N GLY A 50 -11.09 4.77 7.25
CA GLY A 50 -10.41 5.91 7.85
C GLY A 50 -9.21 6.41 7.06
N LYS A 51 -8.75 7.58 7.48
CA LYS A 51 -7.54 8.23 6.99
C LYS A 51 -6.56 8.41 8.14
N PHE A 52 -5.36 7.88 8.00
CA PHE A 52 -4.25 8.08 8.92
C PHE A 52 -3.17 8.92 8.26
N THR A 53 -2.80 10.02 8.90
CA THR A 53 -1.71 10.89 8.45
C THR A 53 -0.57 10.78 9.45
N TYR A 54 0.63 10.48 8.98
CA TYR A 54 1.82 10.32 9.83
C TYR A 54 2.40 11.70 10.20
N GLY A 55 2.72 11.87 11.47
CA GLY A 55 3.19 13.15 12.02
C GLY A 55 4.63 13.52 11.70
N LYS A 56 5.04 14.72 12.21
CA LYS A 56 6.40 15.28 12.11
C LYS A 56 6.93 15.42 10.68
N GLY A 57 6.07 15.87 9.76
CA GLY A 57 6.49 16.20 8.38
C GLY A 57 6.89 14.99 7.54
N ARG A 58 6.49 13.76 7.94
CA ARG A 58 6.75 12.57 7.13
C ARG A 58 6.10 12.62 5.76
N GLY A 59 4.96 13.34 5.61
CA GLY A 59 4.24 13.43 4.34
C GLY A 59 3.64 12.10 3.89
N GLU A 60 3.49 11.16 4.81
CA GLU A 60 2.93 9.83 4.54
C GLU A 60 1.47 9.77 4.96
N GLU A 61 0.69 9.04 4.21
CA GLU A 61 -0.75 8.92 4.45
C GLU A 61 -1.25 7.51 4.09
N TYR A 62 -2.22 7.03 4.86
CA TYR A 62 -3.01 5.86 4.52
C TYR A 62 -4.49 6.23 4.51
N VAL A 63 -5.20 5.76 3.49
CA VAL A 63 -6.67 5.87 3.38
C VAL A 63 -7.21 4.48 3.05
N GLY A 64 -8.10 3.97 3.89
CA GLY A 64 -8.66 2.63 3.67
C GLY A 64 -9.20 2.00 4.93
N GLU A 65 -9.27 0.69 4.91
CA GLU A 65 -9.85 -0.11 5.97
C GLU A 65 -8.88 -0.35 7.13
N PHE A 66 -9.44 -0.30 8.34
CA PHE A 66 -8.76 -0.62 9.60
C PHE A 66 -9.50 -1.72 10.35
N LYS A 67 -8.77 -2.57 11.04
CA LYS A 67 -9.30 -3.57 11.94
C LYS A 67 -8.44 -3.67 13.19
N GLY A 68 -9.02 -3.34 14.34
CA GLY A 68 -8.33 -3.44 15.62
C GLY A 68 -7.07 -2.57 15.75
N GLY A 69 -7.02 -1.43 15.04
CA GLY A 69 -5.88 -0.50 15.03
C GLY A 69 -4.88 -0.71 13.89
N TYR A 70 -5.01 -1.79 13.11
CA TYR A 70 -4.11 -2.13 12.01
C TYR A 70 -4.78 -1.86 10.65
N ARG A 71 -4.00 -1.47 9.64
CA ARG A 71 -4.46 -1.44 8.24
C ARG A 71 -4.81 -2.86 7.80
N ASN A 72 -6.04 -3.04 7.31
CA ASN A 72 -6.56 -4.37 6.99
C ASN A 72 -7.70 -4.22 5.99
N GLY A 73 -7.74 -5.01 4.92
CA GLY A 73 -8.68 -4.85 3.82
C GLY A 73 -8.15 -3.92 2.72
N GLN A 74 -9.03 -3.23 2.00
CA GLN A 74 -8.64 -2.37 0.88
C GLN A 74 -8.10 -1.01 1.36
N GLY A 75 -7.05 -0.52 0.72
CA GLY A 75 -6.49 0.78 1.07
C GLY A 75 -5.47 1.33 0.10
N LYS A 76 -5.14 2.62 0.32
CA LYS A 76 -4.12 3.34 -0.43
C LYS A 76 -3.09 3.90 0.55
N TYR A 77 -1.83 3.67 0.28
CA TYR A 77 -0.73 4.24 1.02
C TYR A 77 0.08 5.18 0.13
N PHE A 78 0.41 6.34 0.64
CA PHE A 78 1.23 7.35 -0.03
C PHE A 78 2.48 7.56 0.81
N TRP A 79 3.65 7.30 0.22
CA TRP A 79 4.94 7.57 0.87
C TRP A 79 5.42 8.98 0.59
N SER A 80 6.25 9.50 1.46
CA SER A 80 6.86 10.83 1.34
C SER A 80 7.73 11.02 0.11
N ASN A 81 8.29 9.93 -0.42
CA ASN A 81 9.09 9.96 -1.66
C ASN A 81 8.24 9.99 -2.94
N GLY A 82 6.90 10.00 -2.82
CA GLY A 82 5.96 10.00 -3.94
C GLY A 82 5.54 8.63 -4.44
N ASP A 83 6.05 7.55 -3.85
CA ASP A 83 5.57 6.20 -4.12
C ASP A 83 4.13 6.03 -3.63
N LYS A 84 3.39 5.09 -4.24
CA LYS A 84 2.02 4.75 -3.88
C LYS A 84 1.82 3.25 -3.90
N TYR A 85 0.98 2.77 -2.98
CA TYR A 85 0.40 1.43 -3.05
C TYR A 85 -1.12 1.54 -2.97
N GLU A 86 -1.82 0.77 -3.79
CA GLU A 86 -3.28 0.63 -3.76
C GLU A 86 -3.62 -0.86 -3.87
N GLY A 87 -4.33 -1.40 -2.88
CA GLY A 87 -4.67 -2.82 -2.84
C GLY A 87 -4.97 -3.33 -1.45
N GLU A 88 -4.82 -4.63 -1.29
CA GLU A 88 -5.12 -5.32 -0.05
C GLU A 88 -4.01 -5.15 1.00
N PHE A 89 -4.45 -4.98 2.24
CA PHE A 89 -3.60 -4.94 3.44
C PHE A 89 -4.00 -6.04 4.41
N LYS A 90 -3.02 -6.59 5.09
CA LYS A 90 -3.21 -7.47 6.24
C LYS A 90 -2.16 -7.14 7.29
N ASP A 91 -2.62 -6.83 8.51
CA ASP A 91 -1.77 -6.52 9.66
C ASP A 91 -0.66 -5.51 9.31
N ASP A 92 -1.08 -4.33 8.80
CA ASP A 92 -0.25 -3.20 8.36
C ASP A 92 0.62 -3.43 7.11
N LYS A 93 0.55 -4.57 6.45
CA LYS A 93 1.39 -4.89 5.29
C LYS A 93 0.55 -5.11 4.03
N PRO A 94 1.02 -4.67 2.85
CA PRO A 94 0.51 -5.14 1.56
C PRO A 94 0.43 -6.66 1.53
N ASN A 95 -0.74 -7.21 1.21
CA ASN A 95 -0.96 -8.66 1.17
C ASN A 95 -2.22 -8.98 0.36
N GLY A 96 -2.12 -9.77 -0.67
CA GLY A 96 -3.16 -10.01 -1.67
C GLY A 96 -2.91 -9.22 -2.96
N GLN A 97 -3.95 -8.84 -3.69
CA GLN A 97 -3.82 -8.12 -4.94
C GLN A 97 -3.54 -6.63 -4.70
N GLY A 98 -2.65 -6.06 -5.50
CA GLY A 98 -2.35 -4.64 -5.40
C GLY A 98 -1.55 -4.06 -6.56
N THR A 99 -1.45 -2.75 -6.52
CA THR A 99 -0.65 -1.95 -7.44
C THR A 99 0.34 -1.11 -6.64
N TYR A 100 1.61 -1.26 -6.91
CA TYR A 100 2.65 -0.36 -6.45
C TYR A 100 3.09 0.54 -7.61
N THR A 101 3.14 1.83 -7.37
CA THR A 101 3.63 2.82 -8.34
C THR A 101 4.77 3.59 -7.70
N TRP A 102 5.96 3.48 -8.28
CA TRP A 102 7.12 4.27 -7.86
C TRP A 102 7.00 5.70 -8.34
N SER A 103 7.62 6.60 -7.63
CA SER A 103 7.65 8.04 -7.96
C SER A 103 8.29 8.34 -9.32
N ASP A 104 9.15 7.45 -9.81
CA ASP A 104 9.78 7.53 -11.13
C ASP A 104 8.90 6.99 -12.28
N GLY A 105 7.67 6.57 -11.99
CA GLY A 105 6.70 6.07 -12.96
C GLY A 105 6.74 4.57 -13.24
N ARG A 106 7.68 3.82 -12.64
CA ARG A 106 7.61 2.35 -12.65
C ARG A 106 6.35 1.88 -11.95
N LYS A 107 5.85 0.70 -12.33
CA LYS A 107 4.63 0.14 -11.77
C LYS A 107 4.72 -1.38 -11.64
N TYR A 108 4.19 -1.89 -10.54
CA TYR A 108 3.90 -3.31 -10.37
C TYR A 108 2.41 -3.51 -10.11
N VAL A 109 1.82 -4.50 -10.75
CA VAL A 109 0.44 -4.94 -10.55
C VAL A 109 0.45 -6.45 -10.36
N GLY A 110 -0.03 -6.93 -9.23
CA GLY A 110 -0.03 -8.36 -8.94
C GLY A 110 -0.18 -8.67 -7.46
N GLU A 111 0.26 -9.86 -7.11
CA GLU A 111 0.15 -10.39 -5.76
C GLU A 111 1.27 -9.85 -4.86
N PHE A 112 0.88 -9.60 -3.60
CA PHE A 112 1.78 -9.22 -2.52
C PHE A 112 1.67 -10.20 -1.36
N LYS A 113 2.77 -10.45 -0.69
CA LYS A 113 2.82 -11.23 0.53
C LYS A 113 3.81 -10.60 1.51
N TYR A 114 3.32 -10.27 2.71
CA TYR A 114 4.11 -9.62 3.76
C TYR A 114 4.83 -8.33 3.29
N GLY A 115 4.20 -7.56 2.39
CA GLY A 115 4.73 -6.29 1.88
C GLY A 115 5.69 -6.42 0.70
N ARG A 116 5.83 -7.61 0.10
CA ARG A 116 6.70 -7.84 -1.05
C ARG A 116 5.93 -8.46 -2.20
N GLU A 117 6.34 -8.17 -3.44
CA GLU A 117 5.83 -8.81 -4.63
C GLU A 117 6.03 -10.33 -4.53
N ASN A 118 4.95 -11.08 -4.81
CA ASN A 118 4.92 -12.54 -4.68
C ASN A 118 3.84 -13.09 -5.62
N GLY A 119 3.92 -14.36 -6.02
CA GLY A 119 2.92 -14.96 -6.91
C GLY A 119 2.97 -14.38 -8.32
N GLN A 120 1.81 -14.18 -8.95
CA GLN A 120 1.74 -13.65 -10.31
C GLN A 120 1.70 -12.12 -10.32
N GLY A 121 2.48 -11.52 -11.23
CA GLY A 121 2.52 -10.07 -11.34
C GLY A 121 3.14 -9.54 -12.62
N THR A 122 2.83 -8.28 -12.89
CA THR A 122 3.37 -7.53 -14.02
C THR A 122 4.07 -6.28 -13.51
N TRP A 123 5.33 -6.15 -13.86
CA TRP A 123 6.11 -4.94 -13.66
C TRP A 123 6.30 -4.21 -14.99
N SER A 124 6.28 -2.89 -14.96
CA SER A 124 6.60 -2.04 -16.12
C SER A 124 7.51 -0.89 -15.72
N SER A 125 8.48 -0.57 -16.58
CA SER A 125 9.28 0.64 -16.45
C SER A 125 8.60 1.84 -17.13
N ASN A 126 9.07 3.03 -16.81
CA ASN A 126 8.68 4.26 -17.50
C ASN A 126 9.29 4.37 -18.93
N LYS A 127 10.17 3.44 -19.31
CA LYS A 127 10.83 3.37 -20.61
C LYS A 127 10.27 2.30 -21.54
N GLY A 128 9.17 1.63 -21.12
CA GLY A 128 8.49 0.63 -21.95
C GLY A 128 8.92 -0.82 -21.72
N GLU A 129 9.86 -1.08 -20.82
CA GLU A 129 10.15 -2.45 -20.43
C GLU A 129 9.00 -3.04 -19.63
N LYS A 130 8.73 -4.34 -19.81
CA LYS A 130 7.66 -5.04 -19.10
C LYS A 130 8.06 -6.47 -18.76
N TYR A 131 7.90 -6.85 -17.51
CA TYR A 131 7.96 -8.24 -17.09
C TYR A 131 6.59 -8.70 -16.65
N SER A 132 6.18 -9.90 -17.06
CA SER A 132 4.96 -10.56 -16.61
C SER A 132 5.26 -12.02 -16.31
N GLY A 133 4.98 -12.46 -15.09
CA GLY A 133 5.31 -13.81 -14.65
C GLY A 133 5.31 -13.94 -13.14
N GLU A 134 6.03 -14.94 -12.67
CA GLU A 134 6.13 -15.29 -11.26
C GLU A 134 7.10 -14.37 -10.51
N TRP A 135 6.76 -14.13 -9.24
CA TRP A 135 7.54 -13.32 -8.30
C TRP A 135 7.72 -14.04 -6.98
N LYS A 136 8.85 -13.87 -6.37
CA LYS A 136 9.14 -14.40 -5.05
C LYS A 136 9.98 -13.42 -4.24
N ASN A 137 9.43 -12.95 -3.12
CA ASN A 137 10.09 -12.01 -2.21
C ASN A 137 10.66 -10.75 -2.90
N GLY A 138 9.90 -10.16 -3.86
CA GLY A 138 10.31 -8.96 -4.58
C GLY A 138 11.22 -9.19 -5.78
N LYS A 139 11.44 -10.45 -6.17
CA LYS A 139 12.30 -10.80 -7.30
C LYS A 139 11.55 -11.63 -8.34
N LYS A 140 11.88 -11.44 -9.62
CA LYS A 140 11.42 -12.32 -10.71
C LYS A 140 11.83 -13.75 -10.39
N TYR A 141 10.91 -14.69 -10.58
CA TYR A 141 11.09 -16.09 -10.24
C TYR A 141 10.26 -16.97 -11.19
N GLY A 142 10.62 -18.25 -11.35
CA GLY A 142 9.84 -19.21 -12.14
C GLY A 142 9.68 -18.78 -13.60
N GLN A 143 8.52 -19.05 -14.19
CA GLN A 143 8.26 -18.73 -15.58
C GLN A 143 7.84 -17.27 -15.76
N GLY A 144 8.41 -16.63 -16.78
CA GLY A 144 8.08 -15.24 -17.07
C GLY A 144 8.43 -14.80 -18.49
N LYS A 145 7.85 -13.65 -18.85
CA LYS A 145 8.11 -12.93 -20.10
C LYS A 145 8.64 -11.55 -19.81
N LEU A 146 9.83 -11.26 -20.26
CA LEU A 146 10.41 -9.92 -20.28
C LEU A 146 10.32 -9.35 -21.69
N THR A 147 9.80 -8.14 -21.82
CA THR A 147 9.81 -7.37 -23.07
C THR A 147 10.68 -6.13 -22.82
N PHE A 148 11.68 -5.94 -23.63
CA PHE A 148 12.60 -4.80 -23.56
C PHE A 148 12.03 -3.57 -24.27
N SER A 149 12.55 -2.40 -23.97
CA SER A 149 12.13 -1.14 -24.59
C SER A 149 12.38 -1.09 -26.10
N ASN A 150 13.36 -1.86 -26.62
CA ASN A 150 13.66 -1.99 -28.05
C ASN A 150 12.76 -3.02 -28.76
N GLY A 151 11.82 -3.67 -28.05
CA GLY A 151 10.90 -4.67 -28.59
C GLY A 151 11.40 -6.11 -28.54
N GLU A 152 12.65 -6.35 -28.15
CA GLU A 152 13.14 -7.69 -27.85
C GLU A 152 12.33 -8.35 -26.73
N LYS A 153 12.28 -9.68 -26.74
CA LYS A 153 11.54 -10.46 -25.74
C LYS A 153 12.39 -11.63 -25.26
N TYR A 154 12.26 -11.92 -23.99
CA TYR A 154 12.69 -13.17 -23.41
C TYR A 154 11.51 -13.88 -22.75
N VAL A 155 11.33 -15.15 -23.02
CA VAL A 155 10.35 -16.02 -22.36
C VAL A 155 11.11 -17.23 -21.81
N GLY A 156 11.04 -17.43 -20.51
CA GLY A 156 11.81 -18.52 -19.88
C GLY A 156 11.83 -18.44 -18.37
N GLU A 157 12.77 -19.13 -17.80
CA GLU A 157 12.94 -19.27 -16.35
C GLU A 157 13.72 -18.11 -15.76
N PHE A 158 13.32 -17.73 -14.54
CA PHE A 158 13.95 -16.70 -13.72
C PHE A 158 14.20 -17.21 -12.31
N LYS A 159 15.32 -16.82 -11.73
CA LYS A 159 15.65 -17.07 -10.34
C LYS A 159 16.38 -15.87 -9.75
N ASP A 160 15.89 -15.39 -8.60
CA ASP A 160 16.46 -14.24 -7.89
C ASP A 160 16.61 -12.96 -8.74
N GLY A 161 15.78 -12.80 -9.78
CA GLY A 161 15.76 -11.65 -10.68
C GLY A 161 16.51 -11.85 -11.99
N GLU A 162 17.35 -12.87 -12.11
CA GLU A 162 18.18 -13.18 -13.26
C GLU A 162 17.57 -14.31 -14.11
N TYR A 163 18.03 -14.46 -15.37
CA TYR A 163 17.70 -15.61 -16.19
C TYR A 163 18.27 -16.90 -15.55
N ASP A 164 17.47 -17.94 -15.54
CA ASP A 164 17.86 -19.24 -15.00
C ASP A 164 17.26 -20.36 -15.88
N GLY A 165 18.05 -21.39 -16.17
CA GLY A 165 17.57 -22.51 -16.96
C GLY A 165 17.30 -22.19 -18.44
N LYS A 166 16.18 -22.71 -18.94
CA LYS A 166 15.82 -22.61 -20.37
C LYS A 166 14.96 -21.39 -20.66
N GLY A 167 15.26 -20.73 -21.77
CA GLY A 167 14.47 -19.59 -22.25
C GLY A 167 14.70 -19.33 -23.72
N LYS A 168 13.84 -18.51 -24.30
CA LYS A 168 13.83 -18.14 -25.70
C LYS A 168 13.93 -16.63 -25.82
N HIS A 169 14.93 -16.19 -26.53
CA HIS A 169 15.04 -14.82 -26.98
C HIS A 169 14.37 -14.64 -28.36
N THR A 170 13.70 -13.54 -28.56
CA THR A 170 13.09 -13.14 -29.83
C THR A 170 13.46 -11.70 -30.10
N SER A 171 14.12 -11.45 -31.23
CA SER A 171 14.42 -10.11 -31.74
C SER A 171 13.19 -9.38 -32.20
N PRO A 172 13.23 -8.03 -32.38
CA PRO A 172 12.10 -7.26 -32.88
C PRO A 172 11.67 -7.69 -34.29
N ASN A 173 12.56 -8.21 -35.12
CA ASN A 173 12.29 -8.76 -36.44
C ASN A 173 11.71 -10.18 -36.44
N GLY A 174 11.53 -10.80 -35.26
CA GLY A 174 11.01 -12.13 -35.07
C GLY A 174 12.03 -13.28 -35.12
N SER A 175 13.33 -12.99 -35.31
CA SER A 175 14.37 -14.01 -35.21
C SER A 175 14.48 -14.55 -33.76
N GLU A 176 14.66 -15.87 -33.64
CA GLU A 176 14.68 -16.59 -32.37
C GLU A 176 16.05 -17.24 -32.15
N TYR A 177 16.51 -17.26 -30.88
CA TYR A 177 17.76 -17.86 -30.47
C TYR A 177 17.77 -18.22 -28.96
#